data_73171775058f737bf8611607b5f04aa6
#
_entry.id   73171775058f737bf8611607b5f04aa6
#
_cell.length_a   1.000
_cell.length_b   1.000
_cell.length_c   1.000
_cell.angle_alpha   90.00
_cell.angle_beta   90.00
_cell.angle_gamma   90.00
#
_symmetry.space_group_name_H-M   'P 1'
#
loop_
_entity.id
_entity.type
_entity.pdbx_description
1 polymer ?
#
loop_
_entity_poly.entity_id
_entity_poly.type
_entity_poly.pdbx_seq_one_letter_code
_entity_poly.pdbx_strand_id
1 'polypeptide(L)'
;MKRTATLLIALLLALPFALAQESPDYLQIAGKVIDGATGKPMHYASITLAGTNISNVSNAEGFFSLKYHPKTLPDALVTVSHLGYATITLKLSDFGPYDSEHPLTIRLIPVSINLDPALIRAHDPAELILAALYRIKQNYPTKHIGMTAFYREMVKKGNTKYLTMNEAILDIDKAPYGSYQNDRIGIYKGRGSQNYDSTDTLFVKYQGGVVSIFQIDQAKEPFATVSLNEITHFYEFKSEPSEFNGDRMLYVVSFNQKPGLDEIYFRGKVFIDSESLAIGRVEMAMNVEGREDAADIFVIKRPNDTRFEVKSADYVVNYKPVDGKWYYDYAKMEIKFETRKRRSLFKNHFTVMSEIAITDHQENPPKIDSDARVKFRDQMTEKVSAFTDGNFWENYNVIEPDASIEAIIRRIVRQLKKHNLE
;
A
#
# COMPACT_ATOMS: atom_id res chain seq x y z
N MET A 1 37.04 62.78 -11.75
CA MET A 1 35.97 62.11 -12.50
C MET A 1 36.19 60.59 -12.76
N LYS A 2 37.43 60.03 -12.82
CA LYS A 2 37.65 58.59 -13.04
C LYS A 2 37.44 57.70 -11.80
N ARG A 3 37.49 58.20 -10.57
CA ARG A 3 37.29 57.42 -9.33
C ARG A 3 35.80 57.24 -8.92
N THR A 4 34.92 58.11 -9.35
CA THR A 4 33.49 58.00 -9.09
C THR A 4 32.77 57.03 -10.02
N ALA A 5 33.27 56.84 -11.26
CA ALA A 5 32.71 55.88 -12.20
C ALA A 5 33.01 54.40 -11.80
N THR A 6 34.19 54.17 -11.18
CA THR A 6 34.58 52.83 -10.73
C THR A 6 33.75 52.36 -9.51
N LEU A 7 33.34 53.30 -8.66
CA LEU A 7 32.47 52.99 -7.49
C LEU A 7 31.02 52.70 -7.89
N LEU A 8 30.52 53.33 -8.97
CA LEU A 8 29.16 53.04 -9.48
C LEU A 8 29.09 51.68 -10.20
N ILE A 9 30.16 51.26 -10.89
CA ILE A 9 30.21 49.95 -11.53
C ILE A 9 30.36 48.81 -10.51
N ALA A 10 31.08 49.06 -9.39
CA ALA A 10 31.16 48.07 -8.28
C ALA A 10 29.83 47.93 -7.52
N LEU A 11 29.01 48.98 -7.44
CA LEU A 11 27.70 48.94 -6.81
C LEU A 11 26.64 48.23 -7.70
N LEU A 12 26.80 48.30 -9.02
CA LEU A 12 25.93 47.58 -9.97
C LEU A 12 26.25 46.08 -10.06
N LEU A 13 27.46 45.64 -9.71
CA LEU A 13 27.89 44.26 -9.64
C LEU A 13 27.57 43.60 -8.30
N ALA A 14 27.17 44.39 -7.27
CA ALA A 14 26.70 43.94 -5.96
C ALA A 14 25.18 43.83 -5.87
N LEU A 15 24.43 43.85 -6.99
CA LEU A 15 23.09 43.36 -7.03
C LEU A 15 23.15 41.88 -6.59
N PRO A 16 22.60 41.51 -5.45
CA PRO A 16 22.51 40.11 -5.09
C PRO A 16 21.81 39.44 -6.29
N PHE A 17 22.45 38.41 -6.85
CA PHE A 17 21.69 37.35 -7.47
C PHE A 17 20.68 36.97 -6.42
N ALA A 18 19.49 37.58 -6.41
CA ALA A 18 18.32 36.97 -5.92
C ALA A 18 18.21 35.70 -6.73
N LEU A 19 18.81 34.62 -6.21
CA LEU A 19 18.47 33.28 -6.61
C LEU A 19 16.95 33.31 -6.54
N ALA A 20 16.32 33.36 -7.71
CA ALA A 20 14.91 33.08 -7.81
C ALA A 20 14.79 31.69 -7.18
N GLN A 21 14.41 31.66 -5.93
CA GLN A 21 14.07 30.44 -5.24
C GLN A 21 12.85 29.97 -6.01
N GLU A 22 13.06 29.04 -6.94
CA GLU A 22 11.96 28.43 -7.68
C GLU A 22 10.96 28.00 -6.61
N SER A 23 9.74 28.53 -6.73
CA SER A 23 8.67 28.12 -5.84
C SER A 23 8.61 26.59 -5.91
N PRO A 24 8.58 25.88 -4.79
CA PRO A 24 8.56 24.43 -4.84
C PRO A 24 7.39 23.97 -5.70
N ASP A 25 7.61 22.98 -6.56
CA ASP A 25 6.57 22.43 -7.44
C ASP A 25 5.38 21.86 -6.64
N TYR A 26 5.55 21.68 -5.34
CA TYR A 26 4.53 21.18 -4.41
C TYR A 26 4.65 21.84 -3.03
N LEU A 27 3.53 21.84 -2.30
CA LEU A 27 3.47 22.05 -0.86
C LEU A 27 3.20 20.72 -0.17
N GLN A 28 3.45 20.65 1.13
CA GLN A 28 3.34 19.43 1.91
C GLN A 28 2.78 19.71 3.29
N ILE A 29 1.89 18.83 3.77
CA ILE A 29 1.45 18.79 5.17
C ILE A 29 1.93 17.50 5.80
N ALA A 30 2.05 17.48 7.13
CA ALA A 30 2.33 16.30 7.93
C ALA A 30 1.29 16.13 9.03
N GLY A 31 0.98 14.89 9.38
CA GLY A 31 0.08 14.56 10.46
C GLY A 31 0.36 13.21 11.08
N LYS A 32 -0.25 12.99 12.25
CA LYS A 32 -0.24 11.71 12.94
C LYS A 32 -1.66 11.31 13.29
N VAL A 33 -2.10 10.16 12.83
CA VAL A 33 -3.44 9.61 13.10
C VAL A 33 -3.37 8.63 14.25
N ILE A 34 -4.20 8.84 15.26
CA ILE A 34 -4.29 7.97 16.43
C ILE A 34 -5.76 7.63 16.73
N ASP A 35 -5.97 6.49 17.34
CA ASP A 35 -7.23 6.12 17.95
C ASP A 35 -7.54 7.06 19.13
N GLY A 36 -8.66 7.76 19.07
CA GLY A 36 -9.04 8.74 20.09
C GLY A 36 -9.37 8.13 21.45
N ALA A 37 -9.77 6.84 21.50
CA ALA A 37 -10.08 6.14 22.73
C ALA A 37 -8.83 5.55 23.41
N THR A 38 -7.92 4.97 22.64
CA THR A 38 -6.77 4.23 23.18
C THR A 38 -5.44 4.97 23.06
N GLY A 39 -5.37 6.00 22.22
CA GLY A 39 -4.15 6.75 21.90
C GLY A 39 -3.16 5.95 21.02
N LYS A 40 -3.51 4.77 20.58
CA LYS A 40 -2.64 3.95 19.72
C LYS A 40 -2.54 4.54 18.31
N PRO A 41 -1.39 4.43 17.65
CA PRO A 41 -1.25 4.85 16.26
C PRO A 41 -2.17 4.04 15.34
N MET A 42 -2.68 4.70 14.30
CA MET A 42 -3.55 4.07 13.31
C MET A 42 -2.79 3.87 12.00
N HIS A 43 -2.62 2.63 11.62
CA HIS A 43 -2.02 2.22 10.37
C HIS A 43 -3.09 2.15 9.27
N TYR A 44 -2.77 2.59 8.05
CA TYR A 44 -3.65 2.67 6.87
C TYR A 44 -4.85 3.63 7.01
N ALA A 45 -4.83 4.59 7.89
CA ALA A 45 -5.80 5.67 7.80
C ALA A 45 -5.63 6.33 6.43
N SER A 46 -6.73 6.49 5.70
CA SER A 46 -6.72 7.14 4.38
C SER A 46 -6.78 8.64 4.57
N ILE A 47 -5.89 9.35 3.90
CA ILE A 47 -5.81 10.81 3.88
C ILE A 47 -6.07 11.27 2.44
N THR A 48 -7.11 12.06 2.21
CA THR A 48 -7.51 12.49 0.87
C THR A 48 -7.73 13.99 0.84
N LEU A 49 -7.19 14.64 -0.17
CA LEU A 49 -7.50 16.04 -0.49
C LEU A 49 -8.83 16.07 -1.24
N ALA A 50 -9.89 16.54 -0.58
CA ALA A 50 -11.24 16.52 -1.13
C ALA A 50 -11.35 17.32 -2.45
N GLY A 51 -12.16 16.80 -3.36
CA GLY A 51 -12.29 17.36 -4.72
C GLY A 51 -11.10 17.12 -5.65
N THR A 52 -10.16 16.27 -5.24
CA THR A 52 -9.02 15.81 -6.05
C THR A 52 -8.87 14.30 -5.94
N ASN A 53 -7.98 13.74 -6.75
CA ASN A 53 -7.61 12.33 -6.69
C ASN A 53 -6.40 12.08 -5.77
N ILE A 54 -5.83 13.17 -5.20
CA ILE A 54 -4.62 13.10 -4.38
C ILE A 54 -4.95 12.46 -3.03
N SER A 55 -4.24 11.40 -2.71
CA SER A 55 -4.38 10.68 -1.44
C SER A 55 -3.08 10.05 -0.99
N ASN A 56 -3.05 9.68 0.28
CA ASN A 56 -1.98 8.88 0.89
C ASN A 56 -2.55 8.09 2.07
N VAL A 57 -1.72 7.27 2.71
CA VAL A 57 -2.09 6.51 3.90
C VAL A 57 -1.09 6.72 5.02
N SER A 58 -1.54 6.55 6.26
CA SER A 58 -0.65 6.58 7.43
C SER A 58 0.19 5.30 7.53
N ASN A 59 1.42 5.41 8.01
CA ASN A 59 2.32 4.30 8.28
C ASN A 59 1.96 3.56 9.60
N ALA A 60 2.77 2.55 9.99
CA ALA A 60 2.54 1.74 11.19
C ALA A 60 2.57 2.55 12.50
N GLU A 61 3.21 3.71 12.53
CA GLU A 61 3.26 4.63 13.67
C GLU A 61 2.22 5.75 13.60
N GLY A 62 1.32 5.68 12.60
CA GLY A 62 0.26 6.64 12.36
C GLY A 62 0.68 7.90 11.63
N PHE A 63 1.96 8.06 11.28
CA PHE A 63 2.44 9.24 10.56
C PHE A 63 2.07 9.19 9.07
N PHE A 64 1.77 10.37 8.53
CA PHE A 64 1.59 10.58 7.10
C PHE A 64 2.15 11.93 6.68
N SER A 65 2.45 12.06 5.40
CA SER A 65 2.57 13.34 4.70
C SER A 65 1.68 13.35 3.47
N LEU A 66 1.25 14.52 3.05
CA LEU A 66 0.50 14.70 1.82
C LEU A 66 1.06 15.89 1.06
N LYS A 67 1.57 15.64 -0.14
CA LYS A 67 2.06 16.64 -1.08
C LYS A 67 0.92 17.03 -2.02
N TYR A 68 0.83 18.32 -2.30
CA TYR A 68 -0.25 18.89 -3.12
C TYR A 68 0.26 20.08 -3.92
N HIS A 69 -0.49 20.45 -4.97
CA HIS A 69 -0.10 21.54 -5.85
C HIS A 69 -0.18 22.90 -5.14
N PRO A 70 0.80 23.81 -5.31
CA PRO A 70 0.83 25.13 -4.65
C PRO A 70 -0.37 26.05 -4.91
N LYS A 71 -1.09 25.81 -6.01
CA LYS A 71 -2.32 26.56 -6.35
C LYS A 71 -3.56 26.08 -5.59
N THR A 72 -3.44 25.02 -4.77
CA THR A 72 -4.55 24.53 -3.95
C THR A 72 -4.93 25.59 -2.90
N LEU A 73 -6.23 25.85 -2.77
CA LEU A 73 -6.72 26.87 -1.83
C LEU A 73 -6.47 26.46 -0.36
N PRO A 74 -6.13 27.41 0.53
CA PRO A 74 -5.84 27.09 1.93
C PRO A 74 -7.04 26.49 2.71
N ASP A 75 -8.26 26.75 2.27
CA ASP A 75 -9.50 26.22 2.83
C ASP A 75 -9.97 24.91 2.16
N ALA A 76 -9.19 24.36 1.24
CA ALA A 76 -9.43 23.03 0.71
C ALA A 76 -9.48 22.00 1.85
N LEU A 77 -10.35 21.02 1.72
CA LEU A 77 -10.63 20.07 2.79
C LEU A 77 -9.74 18.82 2.66
N VAL A 78 -9.21 18.40 3.79
CA VAL A 78 -8.49 17.12 3.94
C VAL A 78 -9.37 16.20 4.77
N THR A 79 -9.76 15.06 4.20
CA THR A 79 -10.51 14.03 4.90
C THR A 79 -9.56 12.94 5.40
N VAL A 80 -9.75 12.55 6.66
CA VAL A 80 -9.02 11.44 7.29
C VAL A 80 -10.03 10.41 7.74
N SER A 81 -9.94 9.20 7.23
CA SER A 81 -10.88 8.10 7.49
C SER A 81 -10.16 6.80 7.80
N HIS A 82 -10.83 5.95 8.57
CA HIS A 82 -10.38 4.60 8.85
C HIS A 82 -11.60 3.72 9.17
N LEU A 83 -11.54 2.45 8.80
CA LEU A 83 -12.59 1.47 9.10
C LEU A 83 -12.85 1.42 10.62
N GLY A 84 -14.12 1.44 11.03
CA GLY A 84 -14.54 1.46 12.42
C GLY A 84 -14.54 2.85 13.08
N TYR A 85 -14.24 3.92 12.34
CA TYR A 85 -14.08 5.26 12.89
C TYR A 85 -14.87 6.31 12.11
N ALA A 86 -15.29 7.36 12.81
CA ALA A 86 -15.87 8.54 12.17
C ALA A 86 -14.82 9.27 11.30
N THR A 87 -15.21 9.70 10.11
CA THR A 87 -14.37 10.52 9.25
C THR A 87 -14.18 11.92 9.86
N ILE A 88 -12.94 12.39 9.90
CA ILE A 88 -12.60 13.76 10.26
C ILE A 88 -12.27 14.53 8.99
N THR A 89 -12.82 15.75 8.90
CA THR A 89 -12.53 16.70 7.84
C THR A 89 -11.89 17.95 8.44
N LEU A 90 -10.73 18.32 7.93
CA LEU A 90 -9.94 19.48 8.36
C LEU A 90 -9.70 20.39 7.16
N LYS A 91 -9.46 21.67 7.39
CA LYS A 91 -8.96 22.56 6.35
C LYS A 91 -7.47 22.34 6.17
N LEU A 92 -6.99 22.52 4.96
CA LEU A 92 -5.57 22.44 4.65
C LEU A 92 -4.73 23.41 5.51
N SER A 93 -5.30 24.58 5.79
CA SER A 93 -4.71 25.61 6.68
C SER A 93 -4.54 25.17 8.13
N ASP A 94 -5.31 24.19 8.61
CA ASP A 94 -5.25 23.73 10.00
C ASP A 94 -3.95 22.96 10.29
N PHE A 95 -3.26 22.48 9.25
CA PHE A 95 -1.99 21.75 9.40
C PHE A 95 -0.79 22.69 9.64
N GLY A 96 -0.94 23.99 9.33
CA GLY A 96 0.19 24.91 9.43
C GLY A 96 1.33 24.62 8.42
N PRO A 97 2.51 25.21 8.62
CA PRO A 97 3.71 24.87 7.85
C PRO A 97 4.10 23.42 8.06
N TYR A 98 4.67 22.80 7.01
CA TYR A 98 5.17 21.43 7.12
C TYR A 98 6.21 21.28 8.24
N ASP A 99 5.91 20.45 9.22
CA ASP A 99 6.80 20.08 10.32
C ASP A 99 6.66 18.58 10.60
N SER A 100 7.69 17.80 10.23
CA SER A 100 7.71 16.36 10.45
C SER A 100 8.05 15.96 11.88
N GLU A 101 8.63 16.87 12.68
CA GLU A 101 8.99 16.61 14.08
C GLU A 101 7.78 16.87 15.00
N HIS A 102 6.93 17.84 14.67
CA HIS A 102 5.74 18.19 15.44
C HIS A 102 4.45 18.15 14.57
N PRO A 103 4.11 16.98 14.00
CA PRO A 103 2.96 16.85 13.11
C PRO A 103 1.65 17.04 13.86
N LEU A 104 0.63 17.57 13.17
CA LEU A 104 -0.73 17.68 13.70
C LEU A 104 -1.25 16.30 14.12
N THR A 105 -1.67 16.15 15.37
CA THR A 105 -2.24 14.88 15.85
C THR A 105 -3.75 14.86 15.62
N ILE A 106 -4.20 13.92 14.79
CA ILE A 106 -5.60 13.68 14.43
C ILE A 106 -6.11 12.48 15.20
N ARG A 107 -7.18 12.68 16.01
CA ARG A 107 -7.77 11.64 16.86
C ARG A 107 -9.06 11.16 16.23
N LEU A 108 -9.04 9.97 15.61
CA LEU A 108 -10.26 9.35 15.10
C LEU A 108 -11.07 8.76 16.24
N ILE A 109 -12.38 8.96 16.20
CA ILE A 109 -13.31 8.46 17.22
C ILE A 109 -13.92 7.16 16.72
N PRO A 110 -13.83 6.05 17.49
CA PRO A 110 -14.47 4.79 17.12
C PRO A 110 -16.00 5.00 17.00
N VAL A 111 -16.58 4.50 15.91
CA VAL A 111 -18.04 4.42 15.77
C VAL A 111 -18.49 3.08 16.28
N SER A 112 -19.23 3.10 17.39
CA SER A 112 -19.91 1.93 17.94
C SER A 112 -21.41 2.15 17.85
N ILE A 113 -22.07 1.45 16.95
CA ILE A 113 -23.53 1.42 16.90
C ILE A 113 -23.98 0.02 17.31
N ASN A 114 -24.73 -0.06 18.38
CA ASN A 114 -25.49 -1.26 18.70
C ASN A 114 -26.62 -1.38 17.67
N LEU A 115 -26.32 -1.98 16.51
CA LEU A 115 -27.37 -2.36 15.58
C LEU A 115 -28.20 -3.47 16.19
N ASP A 116 -29.51 -3.37 16.00
CA ASP A 116 -30.42 -4.44 16.38
C ASP A 116 -29.97 -5.75 15.71
N PRO A 117 -29.71 -6.82 16.46
CA PRO A 117 -29.32 -8.11 15.89
C PRO A 117 -30.30 -8.64 14.83
N ALA A 118 -31.54 -8.16 14.82
CA ALA A 118 -32.54 -8.51 13.82
C ALA A 118 -32.19 -7.94 12.41
N LEU A 119 -31.58 -6.78 12.32
CA LEU A 119 -31.14 -6.19 11.03
C LEU A 119 -29.97 -6.95 10.41
N ILE A 120 -29.08 -7.51 11.24
CA ILE A 120 -27.89 -8.26 10.78
C ILE A 120 -28.29 -9.63 10.22
N ARG A 121 -29.41 -10.22 10.68
CA ARG A 121 -29.89 -11.54 10.25
C ARG A 121 -30.75 -11.53 8.97
N ALA A 122 -30.99 -10.36 8.38
CA ALA A 122 -31.95 -10.22 7.28
C ALA A 122 -31.43 -10.77 5.93
N HIS A 123 -30.13 -11.01 5.78
CA HIS A 123 -29.54 -11.49 4.53
C HIS A 123 -28.70 -12.75 4.74
N ASP A 124 -28.84 -13.73 3.86
CA ASP A 124 -27.90 -14.85 3.77
C ASP A 124 -26.51 -14.31 3.43
N PRO A 125 -25.48 -14.59 4.22
CA PRO A 125 -24.14 -14.06 3.98
C PRO A 125 -23.55 -14.49 2.63
N ALA A 126 -23.89 -15.69 2.13
CA ALA A 126 -23.45 -16.14 0.81
C ALA A 126 -24.15 -15.35 -0.30
N GLU A 127 -25.45 -15.08 -0.16
CA GLU A 127 -26.20 -14.24 -1.11
C GLU A 127 -25.66 -12.81 -1.13
N LEU A 128 -25.27 -12.26 0.02
CA LEU A 128 -24.68 -10.93 0.10
C LEU A 128 -23.32 -10.85 -0.65
N ILE A 129 -22.46 -11.85 -0.49
CA ILE A 129 -21.21 -11.98 -1.26
C ILE A 129 -21.51 -12.06 -2.76
N LEU A 130 -22.42 -12.93 -3.17
CA LEU A 130 -22.79 -13.07 -4.58
C LEU A 130 -23.34 -11.77 -5.15
N ALA A 131 -24.22 -11.07 -4.41
CA ALA A 131 -24.75 -9.78 -4.83
C ALA A 131 -23.67 -8.73 -5.03
N ALA A 132 -22.66 -8.67 -4.13
CA ALA A 132 -21.52 -7.78 -4.28
C ALA A 132 -20.70 -8.11 -5.53
N LEU A 133 -20.43 -9.39 -5.80
CA LEU A 133 -19.68 -9.84 -6.97
C LEU A 133 -20.42 -9.60 -8.29
N TYR A 134 -21.73 -9.80 -8.34
CA TYR A 134 -22.54 -9.48 -9.53
C TYR A 134 -22.59 -7.98 -9.84
N ARG A 135 -22.39 -7.12 -8.84
CA ARG A 135 -22.36 -5.66 -9.00
C ARG A 135 -20.98 -5.08 -9.32
N ILE A 136 -19.96 -5.88 -9.53
CA ILE A 136 -18.61 -5.40 -9.84
C ILE A 136 -18.61 -4.39 -10.99
N LYS A 137 -19.23 -4.71 -12.14
CA LYS A 137 -19.30 -3.80 -13.28
C LYS A 137 -20.08 -2.51 -13.01
N GLN A 138 -21.02 -2.56 -12.06
CA GLN A 138 -21.79 -1.40 -11.66
C GLN A 138 -21.01 -0.49 -10.72
N ASN A 139 -20.26 -1.08 -9.80
CA ASN A 139 -19.59 -0.38 -8.71
C ASN A 139 -18.18 0.08 -9.05
N TYR A 140 -17.49 -0.59 -9.97
CA TYR A 140 -16.08 -0.31 -10.30
C TYR A 140 -15.92 0.20 -11.73
N PRO A 141 -14.78 0.82 -12.08
CA PRO A 141 -14.50 1.29 -13.42
C PRO A 141 -14.55 0.17 -14.46
N THR A 142 -15.28 0.40 -15.56
CA THR A 142 -15.40 -0.52 -16.71
C THR A 142 -14.60 -0.06 -17.92
N LYS A 143 -13.77 0.95 -17.75
CA LYS A 143 -12.79 1.44 -18.72
C LYS A 143 -11.40 1.35 -18.11
N HIS A 144 -10.38 1.42 -18.96
CA HIS A 144 -9.01 1.59 -18.49
C HIS A 144 -8.88 2.91 -17.72
N ILE A 145 -8.17 2.90 -16.61
CA ILE A 145 -7.84 4.08 -15.82
C ILE A 145 -6.35 4.11 -15.52
N GLY A 146 -5.78 5.32 -15.54
CA GLY A 146 -4.42 5.54 -15.07
C GLY A 146 -4.38 5.64 -13.55
N MET A 147 -3.36 5.08 -12.93
CA MET A 147 -3.09 5.26 -11.50
C MET A 147 -1.61 5.54 -11.30
N THR A 148 -1.30 6.41 -10.33
CA THR A 148 0.04 6.55 -9.77
C THR A 148 0.04 5.94 -8.38
N ALA A 149 1.05 5.14 -8.06
CA ALA A 149 1.15 4.47 -6.77
C ALA A 149 2.55 4.53 -6.19
N PHE A 150 2.64 4.55 -4.87
CA PHE A 150 3.84 4.20 -4.15
C PHE A 150 3.81 2.70 -3.81
N TYR A 151 4.91 2.03 -4.08
CA TYR A 151 5.11 0.61 -3.77
C TYR A 151 6.36 0.43 -2.92
N ARG A 152 6.27 -0.42 -1.91
CA ARG A 152 7.40 -0.85 -1.08
C ARG A 152 7.37 -2.35 -0.92
N GLU A 153 8.53 -2.99 -1.05
CA GLU A 153 8.73 -4.39 -0.67
C GLU A 153 9.98 -4.57 0.16
N MET A 154 9.96 -5.51 1.07
CA MET A 154 11.13 -5.86 1.85
C MET A 154 11.14 -7.33 2.28
N VAL A 155 12.35 -7.86 2.44
CA VAL A 155 12.61 -9.18 3.04
C VAL A 155 13.44 -8.99 4.29
N LYS A 156 12.92 -9.46 5.42
CA LYS A 156 13.61 -9.44 6.72
C LYS A 156 13.95 -10.85 7.15
N LYS A 157 15.12 -11.01 7.82
CA LYS A 157 15.49 -12.20 8.58
C LYS A 157 15.45 -11.86 10.07
N GLY A 158 14.63 -12.59 10.84
CA GLY A 158 14.31 -12.23 12.21
C GLY A 158 13.63 -10.85 12.28
N ASN A 159 13.80 -10.17 13.42
CA ASN A 159 13.11 -8.90 13.66
C ASN A 159 13.86 -7.66 13.13
N THR A 160 15.19 -7.77 12.95
CA THR A 160 16.06 -6.58 12.77
C THR A 160 16.91 -6.59 11.51
N LYS A 161 17.15 -7.76 10.91
CA LYS A 161 18.05 -7.88 9.75
C LYS A 161 17.23 -7.87 8.46
N TYR A 162 17.34 -6.79 7.70
CA TYR A 162 16.77 -6.79 6.33
C TYR A 162 17.75 -7.44 5.33
N LEU A 163 17.22 -8.07 4.31
CA LEU A 163 17.98 -8.67 3.20
C LEU A 163 17.82 -7.87 1.93
N THR A 164 16.60 -7.49 1.60
CA THR A 164 16.28 -6.62 0.46
C THR A 164 15.26 -5.58 0.88
N MET A 165 15.34 -4.39 0.27
CA MET A 165 14.36 -3.33 0.38
C MET A 165 14.29 -2.60 -0.94
N ASN A 166 13.09 -2.50 -1.51
CA ASN A 166 12.83 -1.79 -2.76
C ASN A 166 11.63 -0.87 -2.58
N GLU A 167 11.71 0.30 -3.17
CA GLU A 167 10.63 1.28 -3.21
C GLU A 167 10.51 1.83 -4.64
N ALA A 168 9.29 2.10 -5.07
CA ALA A 168 9.05 2.67 -6.40
C ALA A 168 7.79 3.52 -6.46
N ILE A 169 7.81 4.52 -7.34
CA ILE A 169 6.62 5.13 -7.91
C ILE A 169 6.28 4.34 -9.16
N LEU A 170 5.03 3.91 -9.25
CA LEU A 170 4.51 3.10 -10.32
C LEU A 170 3.51 3.88 -11.15
N ASP A 171 3.61 3.74 -12.47
CA ASP A 171 2.58 4.08 -13.44
C ASP A 171 1.77 2.83 -13.76
N ILE A 172 0.46 2.91 -13.63
CA ILE A 172 -0.42 1.76 -13.76
C ILE A 172 -1.50 2.08 -14.78
N ASP A 173 -1.65 1.21 -15.77
CA ASP A 173 -2.83 1.10 -16.59
C ASP A 173 -3.69 -0.01 -16.01
N LYS A 174 -4.64 0.37 -15.18
CA LYS A 174 -5.60 -0.53 -14.54
C LYS A 174 -6.63 -0.96 -15.57
N ALA A 175 -6.67 -2.24 -15.87
CA ALA A 175 -7.62 -2.78 -16.81
C ALA A 175 -9.05 -2.79 -16.25
N PRO A 176 -10.09 -2.75 -17.12
CA PRO A 176 -11.49 -2.69 -16.70
C PRO A 176 -11.88 -3.82 -15.76
N TYR A 177 -12.63 -3.50 -14.71
CA TYR A 177 -13.23 -4.51 -13.85
C TYR A 177 -14.30 -5.31 -14.60
N GLY A 178 -14.37 -6.61 -14.32
CA GLY A 178 -15.23 -7.54 -15.04
C GLY A 178 -14.76 -7.87 -16.46
N SER A 179 -13.46 -7.60 -16.76
CA SER A 179 -12.76 -8.08 -17.94
C SER A 179 -11.64 -9.04 -17.54
N TYR A 180 -11.19 -9.89 -18.46
CA TYR A 180 -10.04 -10.79 -18.28
C TYR A 180 -8.69 -10.13 -18.67
N GLN A 181 -8.68 -8.82 -18.90
CA GLN A 181 -7.45 -8.11 -19.25
C GLN A 181 -6.57 -7.92 -18.02
N ASN A 182 -5.27 -8.10 -18.20
CA ASN A 182 -4.28 -7.86 -17.15
C ASN A 182 -3.96 -6.37 -17.02
N ASP A 183 -3.70 -5.92 -15.81
CA ASP A 183 -3.15 -4.62 -15.53
C ASP A 183 -1.75 -4.49 -16.12
N ARG A 184 -1.39 -3.31 -16.59
CA ARG A 184 -0.04 -2.99 -17.03
C ARG A 184 0.60 -2.06 -16.02
N ILE A 185 1.80 -2.41 -15.57
CA ILE A 185 2.49 -1.71 -14.50
C ILE A 185 3.87 -1.34 -15.02
N GLY A 186 4.24 -0.09 -14.88
CA GLY A 186 5.57 0.44 -15.18
C GLY A 186 6.21 1.05 -13.93
N ILE A 187 7.54 0.96 -13.83
CA ILE A 187 8.29 1.70 -12.84
C ILE A 187 8.63 3.06 -13.42
N TYR A 188 8.08 4.12 -12.84
CA TYR A 188 8.44 5.48 -13.16
C TYR A 188 9.78 5.85 -12.53
N LYS A 189 9.91 5.62 -11.22
CA LYS A 189 11.12 5.91 -10.44
C LYS A 189 11.21 4.94 -9.28
N GLY A 190 12.39 4.41 -9.01
CA GLY A 190 12.53 3.45 -7.92
C GLY A 190 13.94 3.39 -7.38
N ARG A 191 14.04 2.95 -6.14
CA ARG A 191 15.31 2.72 -5.44
C ARG A 191 15.27 1.41 -4.68
N GLY A 192 16.41 0.74 -4.59
CA GLY A 192 16.48 -0.53 -3.90
C GLY A 192 17.86 -0.84 -3.35
N SER A 193 17.91 -1.75 -2.43
CA SER A 193 19.14 -2.27 -1.87
C SER A 193 19.02 -3.72 -1.47
N GLN A 194 20.12 -4.43 -1.66
CA GLN A 194 20.32 -5.78 -1.17
C GLN A 194 21.45 -5.76 -0.14
N ASN A 195 21.27 -6.48 0.96
CA ASN A 195 22.32 -6.61 1.97
C ASN A 195 23.35 -7.67 1.55
N TYR A 196 24.44 -7.22 0.93
CA TYR A 196 25.54 -8.09 0.44
C TYR A 196 26.42 -8.68 1.54
N ASP A 197 26.44 -8.08 2.75
CA ASP A 197 27.23 -8.57 3.89
C ASP A 197 26.67 -9.87 4.50
N SER A 198 25.55 -10.33 3.99
CA SER A 198 24.90 -11.51 4.50
C SER A 198 25.40 -12.73 3.72
N THR A 199 26.21 -13.57 4.37
CA THR A 199 26.51 -14.94 3.91
C THR A 199 25.23 -15.80 3.77
N ASP A 200 24.10 -15.29 4.23
CA ASP A 200 22.77 -15.82 4.05
C ASP A 200 22.16 -15.33 2.74
N THR A 201 22.84 -15.51 1.63
CA THR A 201 22.21 -15.42 0.32
C THR A 201 21.16 -16.50 0.21
N LEU A 202 19.99 -16.18 0.75
CA LEU A 202 18.81 -16.96 0.52
C LEU A 202 18.46 -16.73 -0.96
N PHE A 203 19.00 -17.56 -1.85
CA PHE A 203 18.64 -17.58 -3.27
C PHE A 203 17.22 -18.09 -3.45
N VAL A 204 16.30 -17.52 -2.70
CA VAL A 204 14.89 -17.83 -2.81
C VAL A 204 14.29 -16.78 -3.73
N LYS A 205 13.93 -17.25 -4.91
CA LYS A 205 13.16 -16.44 -5.82
C LYS A 205 11.72 -16.51 -5.33
N TYR A 206 11.26 -15.44 -4.68
CA TYR A 206 9.87 -15.35 -4.25
C TYR A 206 8.97 -15.12 -5.46
N GLN A 207 7.83 -15.78 -5.42
CA GLN A 207 6.71 -15.44 -6.28
C GLN A 207 5.98 -14.31 -5.57
N GLY A 208 6.26 -13.10 -5.96
CA GLY A 208 5.76 -11.92 -5.28
C GLY A 208 6.12 -10.65 -6.03
N GLY A 209 6.07 -9.55 -5.34
CA GLY A 209 6.40 -8.25 -5.87
C GLY A 209 5.20 -7.52 -6.43
N VAL A 210 5.50 -6.52 -7.26
CA VAL A 210 4.52 -5.56 -7.78
C VAL A 210 3.32 -6.23 -8.48
N VAL A 211 3.54 -7.25 -9.29
CA VAL A 211 2.44 -7.89 -10.03
C VAL A 211 1.53 -8.67 -9.09
N SER A 212 2.10 -9.36 -8.10
CA SER A 212 1.32 -10.19 -7.17
C SER A 212 0.40 -9.38 -6.27
N ILE A 213 0.77 -8.13 -5.92
CA ILE A 213 -0.10 -7.28 -5.10
C ILE A 213 -1.36 -6.83 -5.86
N PHE A 214 -1.36 -6.85 -7.20
CA PHE A 214 -2.55 -6.63 -8.01
C PHE A 214 -3.38 -7.91 -8.20
N GLN A 215 -2.78 -9.10 -8.06
CA GLN A 215 -3.52 -10.37 -8.13
C GLN A 215 -4.39 -10.63 -6.90
N ILE A 216 -4.16 -9.92 -5.80
CA ILE A 216 -5.03 -9.97 -4.63
C ILE A 216 -6.21 -9.00 -4.70
N ASP A 217 -6.42 -8.30 -5.81
CA ASP A 217 -7.58 -7.43 -6.06
C ASP A 217 -8.87 -8.26 -6.15
N GLN A 218 -9.58 -8.38 -5.02
CA GLN A 218 -10.76 -9.23 -4.88
C GLN A 218 -11.97 -8.74 -5.68
N ALA A 219 -12.00 -7.48 -6.08
CA ALA A 219 -13.04 -6.98 -7.00
C ALA A 219 -12.76 -7.41 -8.45
N LYS A 220 -11.50 -7.73 -8.79
CA LYS A 220 -11.10 -8.17 -10.11
C LYS A 220 -10.97 -9.69 -10.21
N GLU A 221 -10.36 -10.31 -9.22
CA GLU A 221 -10.11 -11.75 -9.13
C GLU A 221 -10.61 -12.30 -7.78
N PRO A 222 -11.94 -12.42 -7.62
CA PRO A 222 -12.51 -12.79 -6.33
C PRO A 222 -12.12 -14.21 -5.92
N PHE A 223 -11.74 -14.37 -4.66
CA PHE A 223 -11.52 -15.64 -3.97
C PHE A 223 -10.60 -16.63 -4.73
N ALA A 224 -9.50 -16.12 -5.30
CA ALA A 224 -8.54 -16.90 -6.07
C ALA A 224 -9.12 -17.56 -7.34
N THR A 225 -9.90 -16.81 -8.09
CA THR A 225 -10.46 -17.22 -9.40
C THR A 225 -11.48 -18.37 -9.36
N VAL A 226 -12.09 -18.59 -8.20
CA VAL A 226 -13.22 -19.53 -8.10
C VAL A 226 -14.41 -18.99 -8.89
N SER A 227 -15.06 -19.84 -9.67
CA SER A 227 -16.30 -19.49 -10.36
C SER A 227 -17.35 -18.97 -9.37
N LEU A 228 -18.03 -17.85 -9.70
CA LEU A 228 -19.06 -17.28 -8.82
C LEU A 228 -20.15 -18.29 -8.44
N ASN A 229 -20.50 -19.19 -9.35
CA ASN A 229 -21.51 -20.23 -9.12
C ASN A 229 -21.03 -21.34 -8.18
N GLU A 230 -19.73 -21.46 -7.98
CA GLU A 230 -19.11 -22.51 -7.20
C GLU A 230 -18.51 -22.02 -5.88
N ILE A 231 -18.54 -20.71 -5.63
CA ILE A 231 -17.91 -20.12 -4.43
C ILE A 231 -18.41 -20.74 -3.14
N THR A 232 -19.69 -21.10 -3.07
CA THR A 232 -20.29 -21.77 -1.93
C THR A 232 -19.89 -23.24 -1.79
N HIS A 233 -19.29 -23.86 -2.80
CA HIS A 233 -18.68 -25.18 -2.68
C HIS A 233 -17.35 -25.14 -1.93
N PHE A 234 -16.61 -24.07 -2.07
CA PHE A 234 -15.25 -23.93 -1.51
C PHE A 234 -15.25 -23.22 -0.16
N TYR A 235 -16.24 -22.33 0.08
CA TYR A 235 -16.25 -21.45 1.26
C TYR A 235 -17.51 -21.59 2.08
N GLU A 236 -17.35 -21.44 3.40
CA GLU A 236 -18.40 -21.18 4.36
C GLU A 236 -18.43 -19.68 4.68
N PHE A 237 -19.64 -19.10 4.76
CA PHE A 237 -19.84 -17.68 5.03
C PHE A 237 -20.64 -17.49 6.32
N LYS A 238 -20.29 -16.44 7.10
CA LYS A 238 -21.02 -16.05 8.31
C LYS A 238 -21.17 -14.54 8.36
N SER A 239 -22.35 -14.06 8.77
CA SER A 239 -22.54 -12.64 9.05
C SER A 239 -21.84 -12.27 10.36
N GLU A 240 -21.12 -11.18 10.32
CA GLU A 240 -20.47 -10.53 11.46
C GLU A 240 -21.19 -9.21 11.79
N PRO A 241 -20.97 -8.60 12.96
CA PRO A 241 -21.46 -7.25 13.23
C PRO A 241 -21.01 -6.27 12.17
N SER A 242 -21.94 -5.42 11.70
CA SER A 242 -21.61 -4.37 10.73
C SER A 242 -20.63 -3.38 11.31
N GLU A 243 -19.78 -2.83 10.44
CA GLU A 243 -18.82 -1.79 10.80
C GLU A 243 -19.11 -0.51 10.01
N PHE A 244 -18.45 0.58 10.39
CA PHE A 244 -18.59 1.87 9.73
C PHE A 244 -17.24 2.30 9.15
N ASN A 245 -17.29 2.97 8.01
CA ASN A 245 -16.18 3.72 7.45
C ASN A 245 -16.66 5.16 7.25
N GLY A 246 -16.41 6.02 8.22
CA GLY A 246 -17.06 7.31 8.31
C GLY A 246 -18.57 7.15 8.47
N ASP A 247 -19.33 7.76 7.57
CA ASP A 247 -20.81 7.72 7.57
C ASP A 247 -21.38 6.49 6.84
N ARG A 248 -20.52 5.65 6.22
CA ARG A 248 -20.93 4.49 5.46
C ARG A 248 -20.98 3.25 6.32
N MET A 249 -22.14 2.61 6.39
CA MET A 249 -22.29 1.31 7.01
C MET A 249 -21.79 0.21 6.08
N LEU A 250 -21.03 -0.72 6.61
CA LEU A 250 -20.51 -1.89 5.90
C LEU A 250 -21.05 -3.16 6.51
N TYR A 251 -21.71 -3.99 5.71
CA TYR A 251 -21.95 -5.38 6.09
C TYR A 251 -20.63 -6.13 6.15
N VAL A 252 -20.42 -6.91 7.20
CA VAL A 252 -19.21 -7.71 7.35
C VAL A 252 -19.57 -9.19 7.23
N VAL A 253 -18.94 -9.86 6.28
CA VAL A 253 -19.08 -11.30 6.06
C VAL A 253 -17.74 -11.96 6.26
N SER A 254 -17.64 -12.82 7.28
CA SER A 254 -16.49 -13.70 7.42
C SER A 254 -16.63 -14.91 6.50
N PHE A 255 -15.51 -15.40 6.00
CA PHE A 255 -15.44 -16.57 5.15
C PHE A 255 -14.29 -17.48 5.54
N ASN A 256 -14.44 -18.77 5.33
CA ASN A 256 -13.39 -19.76 5.54
C ASN A 256 -13.51 -20.87 4.52
N GLN A 257 -12.36 -21.40 4.10
CA GLN A 257 -12.29 -22.63 3.31
C GLN A 257 -13.04 -23.76 4.03
N LYS A 258 -13.87 -24.50 3.30
CA LYS A 258 -14.53 -25.69 3.81
C LYS A 258 -13.51 -26.80 4.13
N PRO A 259 -13.77 -27.62 5.15
CA PRO A 259 -12.92 -28.76 5.47
C PRO A 259 -12.94 -29.81 4.36
N GLY A 260 -11.85 -30.58 4.22
CA GLY A 260 -11.77 -31.69 3.26
C GLY A 260 -11.34 -31.28 1.83
N LEU A 261 -10.96 -30.03 1.60
CA LEU A 261 -10.38 -29.58 0.34
C LEU A 261 -8.86 -29.77 0.40
N ASP A 262 -8.31 -30.34 -0.67
CA ASP A 262 -6.85 -30.56 -0.79
C ASP A 262 -6.06 -29.30 -1.12
N GLU A 263 -6.65 -28.39 -1.88
CA GLU A 263 -6.05 -27.09 -2.23
C GLU A 263 -6.02 -26.15 -1.04
N ILE A 264 -5.10 -25.19 -1.09
CA ILE A 264 -4.97 -24.13 -0.10
C ILE A 264 -5.77 -22.90 -0.56
N TYR A 265 -6.85 -22.62 0.14
CA TYR A 265 -7.68 -21.44 -0.07
C TYR A 265 -7.55 -20.44 1.08
N PHE A 266 -8.41 -19.44 1.09
CA PHE A 266 -8.38 -18.33 2.03
C PHE A 266 -9.39 -18.46 3.16
N ARG A 267 -9.16 -17.70 4.23
CA ARG A 267 -10.11 -17.32 5.27
C ARG A 267 -10.02 -15.82 5.49
N GLY A 268 -11.07 -15.18 5.97
CA GLY A 268 -11.02 -13.76 6.24
C GLY A 268 -12.36 -13.08 6.38
N LYS A 269 -12.39 -11.79 6.06
CA LYS A 269 -13.59 -10.94 6.10
C LYS A 269 -13.68 -10.09 4.86
N VAL A 270 -14.92 -9.94 4.36
CA VAL A 270 -15.28 -8.99 3.31
C VAL A 270 -16.17 -7.92 3.92
N PHE A 271 -15.87 -6.67 3.66
CA PHE A 271 -16.60 -5.50 4.09
C PHE A 271 -17.34 -4.91 2.88
N ILE A 272 -18.66 -4.93 2.91
CA ILE A 272 -19.52 -4.61 1.78
C ILE A 272 -20.34 -3.38 2.11
N ASP A 273 -20.22 -2.33 1.31
CA ASP A 273 -21.01 -1.10 1.45
C ASP A 273 -22.52 -1.40 1.38
N SER A 274 -23.27 -0.95 2.39
CA SER A 274 -24.68 -1.30 2.54
C SER A 274 -25.58 -0.68 1.46
N GLU A 275 -25.16 0.41 0.83
CA GLU A 275 -25.97 1.12 -0.18
C GLU A 275 -25.69 0.59 -1.58
N SER A 276 -24.41 0.54 -1.97
CA SER A 276 -24.00 0.14 -3.32
C SER A 276 -23.78 -1.36 -3.47
N LEU A 277 -23.57 -2.09 -2.36
CA LEU A 277 -23.07 -3.46 -2.29
C LEU A 277 -21.68 -3.60 -2.97
N ALA A 278 -20.88 -2.55 -2.95
CA ALA A 278 -19.49 -2.64 -3.36
C ALA A 278 -18.63 -3.26 -2.25
N ILE A 279 -17.61 -4.01 -2.62
CA ILE A 279 -16.57 -4.46 -1.70
C ILE A 279 -15.70 -3.25 -1.35
N GLY A 280 -15.72 -2.80 -0.09
CA GLY A 280 -14.92 -1.67 0.38
C GLY A 280 -13.58 -2.09 0.96
N ARG A 281 -13.51 -3.30 1.52
CA ARG A 281 -12.28 -3.87 2.09
C ARG A 281 -12.34 -5.40 2.10
N VAL A 282 -11.19 -6.04 1.98
CA VAL A 282 -11.01 -7.46 2.25
C VAL A 282 -9.78 -7.66 3.12
N GLU A 283 -9.97 -8.41 4.20
CA GLU A 283 -8.89 -8.94 5.03
C GLU A 283 -8.89 -10.44 4.88
N MET A 284 -7.78 -11.02 4.47
CA MET A 284 -7.72 -12.45 4.22
C MET A 284 -6.36 -13.03 4.57
N ALA A 285 -6.36 -14.32 4.90
CA ALA A 285 -5.16 -15.13 5.10
C ALA A 285 -5.31 -16.46 4.37
N MET A 286 -4.22 -16.99 3.82
CA MET A 286 -4.22 -18.35 3.27
C MET A 286 -4.13 -19.40 4.39
N ASN A 287 -4.81 -20.54 4.22
CA ASN A 287 -4.82 -21.65 5.17
C ASN A 287 -3.54 -22.51 5.04
N VAL A 288 -2.39 -21.91 5.30
CA VAL A 288 -1.04 -22.51 5.08
C VAL A 288 -0.52 -23.30 6.26
N GLU A 289 -1.16 -23.24 7.43
CA GLU A 289 -0.68 -23.89 8.64
C GLU A 289 -0.60 -25.41 8.50
N GLY A 290 0.59 -25.99 8.75
CA GLY A 290 0.82 -27.43 8.64
C GLY A 290 0.90 -27.95 7.21
N ARG A 291 0.81 -27.11 6.19
CA ARG A 291 0.83 -27.46 4.78
C ARG A 291 2.26 -27.39 4.24
N GLU A 292 2.83 -28.54 3.87
CA GLU A 292 4.18 -28.62 3.27
C GLU A 292 4.23 -28.07 1.84
N ASP A 293 3.14 -28.20 1.10
CA ASP A 293 2.95 -27.72 -0.28
C ASP A 293 2.79 -26.19 -0.36
N ALA A 294 2.46 -25.51 0.75
CA ALA A 294 2.34 -24.05 0.80
C ALA A 294 3.61 -23.33 0.33
N ALA A 295 4.79 -23.94 0.53
CA ALA A 295 6.04 -23.35 0.07
C ALA A 295 6.10 -23.18 -1.45
N ASP A 296 5.46 -24.06 -2.23
CA ASP A 296 5.49 -24.04 -3.68
C ASP A 296 4.65 -22.89 -4.27
N ILE A 297 3.71 -22.35 -3.48
CA ILE A 297 2.92 -21.15 -3.84
C ILE A 297 3.81 -19.90 -3.86
N PHE A 298 4.75 -19.79 -2.91
CA PHE A 298 5.50 -18.55 -2.68
C PHE A 298 6.93 -18.59 -3.18
N VAL A 299 7.49 -19.78 -3.45
CA VAL A 299 8.91 -19.95 -3.71
C VAL A 299 9.14 -20.57 -5.08
N ILE A 300 9.65 -19.77 -6.03
CA ILE A 300 9.96 -20.22 -7.39
C ILE A 300 11.23 -21.11 -7.39
N LYS A 301 12.22 -20.77 -6.57
CA LYS A 301 13.50 -21.50 -6.50
C LYS A 301 13.99 -21.56 -5.06
N ARG A 302 14.32 -22.74 -4.58
CA ARG A 302 14.85 -23.02 -3.25
C ARG A 302 16.07 -23.94 -3.30
N PRO A 303 17.01 -23.83 -2.34
CA PRO A 303 18.11 -24.80 -2.21
C PRO A 303 17.58 -26.18 -1.84
N ASN A 304 18.14 -27.23 -2.43
CA ASN A 304 17.70 -28.63 -2.22
C ASN A 304 17.96 -29.14 -0.80
N ASP A 305 18.86 -28.50 -0.06
CA ASP A 305 19.24 -28.85 1.32
C ASP A 305 18.45 -28.08 2.39
N THR A 306 17.48 -27.27 1.98
CA THR A 306 16.75 -26.38 2.89
C THR A 306 15.24 -26.67 2.82
N ARG A 307 14.66 -27.00 3.99
CA ARG A 307 13.21 -27.11 4.17
C ARG A 307 12.61 -25.72 4.40
N PHE A 308 11.51 -25.46 3.74
CA PHE A 308 10.70 -24.24 3.88
C PHE A 308 9.35 -24.60 4.50
N GLU A 309 8.90 -23.80 5.44
CA GLU A 309 7.61 -23.93 6.08
C GLU A 309 6.97 -22.55 6.14
N VAL A 310 5.86 -22.35 5.44
CA VAL A 310 5.08 -21.10 5.49
C VAL A 310 4.29 -21.08 6.79
N LYS A 311 4.42 -20.02 7.57
CA LYS A 311 3.75 -19.86 8.87
C LYS A 311 2.49 -19.04 8.77
N SER A 312 2.50 -17.98 7.97
CA SER A 312 1.33 -17.20 7.63
C SER A 312 1.49 -16.55 6.27
N ALA A 313 0.37 -16.23 5.64
CA ALA A 313 0.29 -15.39 4.46
C ALA A 313 -0.97 -14.54 4.59
N ASP A 314 -0.78 -13.28 4.96
CA ASP A 314 -1.82 -12.34 5.35
C ASP A 314 -1.93 -11.23 4.32
N TYR A 315 -3.15 -10.81 3.98
CA TYR A 315 -3.44 -9.85 2.93
C TYR A 315 -4.52 -8.87 3.37
N VAL A 316 -4.37 -7.63 2.98
CA VAL A 316 -5.37 -6.58 3.13
C VAL A 316 -5.52 -5.84 1.81
N VAL A 317 -6.75 -5.60 1.38
CA VAL A 317 -7.06 -4.79 0.20
C VAL A 317 -8.15 -3.79 0.57
N ASN A 318 -7.92 -2.53 0.30
CA ASN A 318 -8.88 -1.45 0.50
C ASN A 318 -9.31 -0.86 -0.83
N TYR A 319 -10.56 -0.46 -0.91
CA TYR A 319 -11.13 0.31 -2.01
C TYR A 319 -11.72 1.61 -1.48
N LYS A 320 -11.66 2.64 -2.28
CA LYS A 320 -12.15 3.97 -1.95
C LYS A 320 -13.23 4.41 -2.94
N PRO A 321 -14.38 4.92 -2.44
CA PRO A 321 -15.40 5.50 -3.32
C PRO A 321 -14.99 6.89 -3.78
N VAL A 322 -15.09 7.14 -5.08
CA VAL A 322 -14.92 8.45 -5.73
C VAL A 322 -15.97 8.57 -6.82
N ASP A 323 -16.78 9.62 -6.78
CA ASP A 323 -17.80 9.93 -7.79
C ASP A 323 -18.70 8.73 -8.15
N GLY A 324 -19.14 7.99 -7.14
CA GLY A 324 -20.04 6.84 -7.28
C GLY A 324 -19.41 5.56 -7.81
N LYS A 325 -18.09 5.52 -7.96
CA LYS A 325 -17.32 4.31 -8.29
C LYS A 325 -16.31 4.01 -7.19
N TRP A 326 -15.98 2.73 -7.05
CA TRP A 326 -14.97 2.25 -6.10
C TRP A 326 -13.66 1.95 -6.83
N TYR A 327 -12.58 2.41 -6.26
CA TYR A 327 -11.23 2.29 -6.83
C TYR A 327 -10.33 1.54 -5.86
N TYR A 328 -9.44 0.72 -6.41
CA TYR A 328 -8.34 0.14 -5.65
C TYR A 328 -7.53 1.27 -5.02
N ASP A 329 -7.29 1.21 -3.71
CA ASP A 329 -6.71 2.31 -2.94
C ASP A 329 -5.42 1.91 -2.23
N TYR A 330 -5.47 0.82 -1.48
CA TYR A 330 -4.32 0.31 -0.72
C TYR A 330 -4.35 -1.21 -0.69
N ALA A 331 -3.15 -1.83 -0.73
CA ALA A 331 -3.02 -3.23 -0.39
C ALA A 331 -1.71 -3.53 0.33
N LYS A 332 -1.75 -4.57 1.15
CA LYS A 332 -0.59 -5.13 1.81
C LYS A 332 -0.63 -6.64 1.77
N MET A 333 0.54 -7.23 1.58
CA MET A 333 0.81 -8.65 1.66
C MET A 333 1.95 -8.87 2.65
N GLU A 334 1.79 -9.78 3.60
CA GLU A 334 2.82 -10.18 4.54
C GLU A 334 2.89 -11.70 4.64
N ILE A 335 4.04 -12.28 4.31
CA ILE A 335 4.28 -13.72 4.33
C ILE A 335 5.39 -14.01 5.33
N LYS A 336 5.11 -14.88 6.30
CA LYS A 336 6.10 -15.36 7.28
C LYS A 336 6.44 -16.82 7.01
N PHE A 337 7.71 -17.13 7.00
CA PHE A 337 8.17 -18.50 6.83
C PHE A 337 9.41 -18.80 7.64
N GLU A 338 9.59 -20.07 7.93
CA GLU A 338 10.76 -20.63 8.54
C GLU A 338 11.58 -21.43 7.54
N THR A 339 12.90 -21.36 7.67
CA THR A 339 13.77 -22.24 6.92
C THR A 339 14.67 -23.03 7.87
N ARG A 340 14.96 -24.28 7.50
CA ARG A 340 15.91 -25.13 8.21
C ARG A 340 16.78 -25.90 7.23
N LYS A 341 18.09 -25.73 7.30
CA LYS A 341 19.02 -26.57 6.54
C LYS A 341 18.98 -28.01 7.06
N ARG A 342 19.09 -29.01 6.17
CA ARG A 342 18.91 -30.44 6.46
C ARG A 342 19.74 -30.98 7.64
N ARG A 343 20.90 -30.36 7.92
CA ARG A 343 21.81 -30.75 9.02
C ARG A 343 21.88 -29.73 10.14
N SER A 344 21.03 -28.71 10.14
CA SER A 344 21.02 -27.64 11.16
C SER A 344 19.93 -27.90 12.19
N LEU A 345 20.24 -27.65 13.46
CA LEU A 345 19.27 -27.61 14.54
C LEU A 345 18.58 -26.24 14.61
N PHE A 346 19.15 -25.23 13.98
CA PHE A 346 18.64 -23.85 14.04
C PHE A 346 17.68 -23.58 12.88
N LYS A 347 16.57 -22.92 13.20
CA LYS A 347 15.63 -22.38 12.26
C LYS A 347 15.93 -20.89 12.03
N ASN A 348 15.71 -20.43 10.80
CA ASN A 348 15.72 -19.01 10.47
C ASN A 348 14.29 -18.57 10.14
N HIS A 349 13.90 -17.41 10.67
CA HIS A 349 12.59 -16.81 10.43
C HIS A 349 12.74 -15.69 9.41
N PHE A 350 11.82 -15.61 8.45
CA PHE A 350 11.81 -14.58 7.44
C PHE A 350 10.41 -13.99 7.34
N THR A 351 10.38 -12.70 7.02
CA THR A 351 9.16 -11.98 6.67
C THR A 351 9.37 -11.32 5.32
N VAL A 352 8.48 -11.60 4.39
CA VAL A 352 8.35 -10.87 3.12
C VAL A 352 7.15 -9.96 3.25
N MET A 353 7.32 -8.68 3.00
CA MET A 353 6.26 -7.69 3.04
C MET A 353 6.26 -6.92 1.72
N SER A 354 5.07 -6.72 1.15
CA SER A 354 4.83 -5.80 0.05
C SER A 354 3.62 -4.95 0.37
N GLU A 355 3.70 -3.66 0.08
CA GLU A 355 2.59 -2.73 0.25
C GLU A 355 2.52 -1.75 -0.92
N ILE A 356 1.32 -1.33 -1.25
CA ILE A 356 1.05 -0.35 -2.30
C ILE A 356 -0.03 0.63 -1.82
N ALA A 357 0.18 1.92 -2.07
CA ALA A 357 -0.83 2.96 -1.90
C ALA A 357 -1.02 3.69 -3.22
N ILE A 358 -2.27 3.79 -3.67
CA ILE A 358 -2.63 4.60 -4.83
C ILE A 358 -2.67 6.05 -4.37
N THR A 359 -1.83 6.88 -4.97
CA THR A 359 -1.65 8.28 -4.59
C THR A 359 -2.35 9.26 -5.51
N ASP A 360 -2.66 8.80 -6.73
CA ASP A 360 -3.43 9.56 -7.72
C ASP A 360 -4.08 8.62 -8.74
N HIS A 361 -5.16 9.07 -9.38
CA HIS A 361 -5.76 8.38 -10.51
C HIS A 361 -6.29 9.37 -11.57
N GLN A 362 -6.33 8.93 -12.82
CA GLN A 362 -6.73 9.73 -13.97
C GLN A 362 -7.51 8.88 -14.99
N GLU A 363 -8.38 9.53 -15.76
CA GLU A 363 -9.21 8.83 -16.76
C GLU A 363 -8.41 8.12 -17.84
N ASN A 364 -7.29 8.73 -18.27
CA ASN A 364 -6.45 8.19 -19.34
C ASN A 364 -5.22 7.51 -18.72
N PRO A 365 -5.01 6.21 -19.01
CA PRO A 365 -3.84 5.52 -18.51
C PRO A 365 -2.55 6.09 -19.13
N PRO A 366 -1.45 6.11 -18.34
CA PRO A 366 -0.15 6.52 -18.85
C PRO A 366 0.35 5.55 -19.91
N LYS A 367 1.14 6.05 -20.85
CA LYS A 367 1.87 5.20 -21.77
C LYS A 367 3.04 4.55 -21.02
N ILE A 368 2.99 3.24 -20.89
CA ILE A 368 4.05 2.47 -20.23
C ILE A 368 4.98 1.89 -21.31
N ASP A 369 6.21 2.33 -21.33
CA ASP A 369 7.22 1.82 -22.23
C ASP A 369 7.62 0.37 -21.87
N SER A 370 8.03 -0.40 -22.88
CA SER A 370 8.36 -1.82 -22.72
C SER A 370 9.42 -2.09 -21.65
N ASP A 371 10.42 -1.21 -21.55
CA ASP A 371 11.57 -1.36 -20.66
C ASP A 371 11.23 -1.01 -19.20
N ALA A 372 10.31 -0.03 -19.01
CA ALA A 372 9.77 0.32 -17.70
C ALA A 372 8.78 -0.73 -17.17
N ARG A 373 8.21 -1.56 -18.06
CA ARG A 373 7.18 -2.54 -17.71
C ARG A 373 7.70 -3.62 -16.79
N VAL A 374 6.94 -3.87 -15.71
CA VAL A 374 7.19 -4.98 -14.78
C VAL A 374 6.44 -6.22 -15.22
N LYS A 375 7.16 -7.35 -15.31
CA LYS A 375 6.61 -8.67 -15.60
C LYS A 375 6.54 -9.50 -14.32
N PHE A 376 5.69 -10.50 -14.30
CA PHE A 376 5.45 -11.37 -13.13
C PHE A 376 6.73 -12.00 -12.53
N ARG A 377 7.73 -12.29 -13.37
CA ARG A 377 8.99 -12.91 -12.92
C ARG A 377 10.13 -11.93 -12.68
N ASP A 378 9.89 -10.64 -12.88
CA ASP A 378 10.92 -9.63 -12.66
C ASP A 378 11.15 -9.44 -11.15
N GLN A 379 12.41 -9.19 -10.79
CA GLN A 379 12.77 -8.80 -9.43
C GLN A 379 12.92 -7.27 -9.37
N MET A 380 12.30 -6.64 -8.40
CA MET A 380 12.39 -5.19 -8.23
C MET A 380 13.83 -4.72 -8.07
N THR A 381 14.66 -5.46 -7.36
CA THR A 381 16.09 -5.15 -7.15
C THR A 381 16.88 -5.00 -8.46
N GLU A 382 16.45 -5.69 -9.54
CA GLU A 382 17.08 -5.61 -10.85
C GLU A 382 16.53 -4.44 -11.70
N LYS A 383 15.43 -3.83 -11.27
CA LYS A 383 14.69 -2.80 -12.02
C LYS A 383 14.85 -1.39 -11.45
N VAL A 384 15.36 -1.24 -10.25
CA VAL A 384 15.46 0.03 -9.54
C VAL A 384 16.92 0.43 -9.32
N SER A 385 17.18 1.74 -9.15
CA SER A 385 18.50 2.26 -8.81
C SER A 385 18.87 2.00 -7.36
N ALA A 386 20.14 2.15 -7.00
CA ALA A 386 20.57 2.14 -5.62
C ALA A 386 19.97 3.31 -4.82
N PHE A 387 19.87 3.16 -3.49
CA PHE A 387 19.47 4.26 -2.63
C PHE A 387 20.42 5.44 -2.76
N THR A 388 19.83 6.63 -2.92
CA THR A 388 20.54 7.91 -2.96
C THR A 388 20.05 8.83 -1.85
N ASP A 389 20.89 9.78 -1.43
CA ASP A 389 20.50 10.84 -0.50
C ASP A 389 19.64 11.90 -1.20
N GLY A 390 18.88 12.64 -0.38
CA GLY A 390 18.16 13.83 -0.81
C GLY A 390 16.67 13.60 -1.08
N ASN A 391 16.05 14.59 -1.70
CA ASN A 391 14.62 14.57 -2.03
C ASN A 391 14.33 13.64 -3.23
N PHE A 392 14.55 12.35 -3.05
CA PHE A 392 14.42 11.36 -4.13
C PHE A 392 13.01 11.32 -4.72
N TRP A 393 11.98 11.46 -3.90
CA TRP A 393 10.60 11.32 -4.33
C TRP A 393 9.99 12.59 -4.92
N GLU A 394 10.69 13.74 -4.82
CA GLU A 394 10.22 15.03 -5.36
C GLU A 394 8.76 15.34 -4.94
N ASN A 395 7.87 15.54 -5.91
CA ASN A 395 6.45 15.85 -5.71
C ASN A 395 5.55 14.62 -5.50
N TYR A 396 6.09 13.40 -5.59
CA TYR A 396 5.28 12.19 -5.42
C TYR A 396 4.94 11.91 -3.96
N ASN A 397 3.72 11.50 -3.70
CA ASN A 397 3.28 10.99 -2.41
C ASN A 397 3.83 9.59 -2.17
N VAL A 398 4.31 9.34 -0.95
CA VAL A 398 4.89 8.07 -0.52
C VAL A 398 4.40 7.73 0.88
N ILE A 399 4.30 6.45 1.21
CA ILE A 399 4.07 6.03 2.58
C ILE A 399 5.31 6.39 3.40
N GLU A 400 5.13 7.22 4.43
CA GLU A 400 6.25 7.61 5.30
C GLU A 400 6.91 6.37 5.91
N PRO A 401 8.24 6.30 5.96
CA PRO A 401 8.91 5.21 6.66
C PRO A 401 8.61 5.29 8.16
N ASP A 402 8.26 4.16 8.79
CA ASP A 402 8.27 4.06 10.24
C ASP A 402 9.73 4.04 10.77
N ALA A 403 9.91 4.19 12.09
CA ALA A 403 11.25 4.25 12.70
C ALA A 403 12.12 3.04 12.34
N SER A 404 11.51 1.85 12.17
CA SER A 404 12.24 0.63 11.79
C SER A 404 12.73 0.69 10.35
N ILE A 405 11.89 1.13 9.43
CA ILE A 405 12.20 1.31 8.01
C ILE A 405 13.24 2.43 7.84
N GLU A 406 13.07 3.53 8.54
CA GLU A 406 14.02 4.65 8.50
C GLU A 406 15.42 4.25 8.99
N ALA A 407 15.49 3.45 10.05
CA ALA A 407 16.76 2.89 10.53
C ALA A 407 17.43 1.98 9.48
N ILE A 408 16.62 1.20 8.73
CA ILE A 408 17.10 0.39 7.62
C ILE A 408 17.65 1.28 6.50
N ILE A 409 16.91 2.30 6.07
CA ILE A 409 17.33 3.25 5.03
C ILE A 409 18.65 3.92 5.42
N ARG A 410 18.76 4.45 6.65
CA ARG A 410 20.00 5.05 7.16
C ARG A 410 21.18 4.09 7.14
N ARG A 411 20.96 2.80 7.40
CA ARG A 411 21.99 1.77 7.34
C ARG A 411 22.43 1.49 5.91
N ILE A 412 21.49 1.36 4.97
CA ILE A 412 21.76 1.18 3.55
C ILE A 412 22.62 2.31 3.02
N VAL A 413 22.23 3.55 3.24
CA VAL A 413 22.95 4.74 2.79
C VAL A 413 24.37 4.77 3.33
N ARG A 414 24.57 4.42 4.63
CA ARG A 414 25.92 4.33 5.21
C ARG A 414 26.78 3.24 4.56
N GLN A 415 26.21 2.09 4.22
CA GLN A 415 26.94 1.00 3.56
C GLN A 415 27.36 1.39 2.15
N LEU A 416 26.46 2.01 1.36
CA LEU A 416 26.76 2.49 0.02
C LEU A 416 27.86 3.56 0.01
N LYS A 417 27.87 4.48 1.00
CA LYS A 417 28.94 5.48 1.13
C LYS A 417 30.30 4.84 1.40
N LYS A 418 30.35 3.75 2.17
CA LYS A 418 31.61 3.02 2.40
C LYS A 418 32.13 2.33 1.14
N HIS A 419 31.24 1.67 0.38
CA HIS A 419 31.63 1.00 -0.85
C HIS A 419 32.00 1.94 -2.02
N ASN A 420 31.50 3.17 -2.03
CA ASN A 420 31.87 4.18 -3.03
C ASN A 420 33.15 4.95 -2.68
N LEU A 421 33.75 4.70 -1.49
CA LEU A 421 35.00 5.28 -1.03
C LEU A 421 36.18 4.28 -1.11
N GLU A 422 35.91 3.02 -1.44
CA GLU A 422 36.86 1.96 -1.78
C GLU A 422 36.92 1.79 -3.32
#